data_4164e59a5d7b5346638d139e4ec803aa
#
_entry.id   4164e59a5d7b5346638d139e4ec803aa
#
_cell.length_a   1.000
_cell.length_b   1.000
_cell.length_c   1.000
_cell.angle_alpha   90.00
_cell.angle_beta   90.00
_cell.angle_gamma   90.00
#
_symmetry.space_group_name_H-M   'P 1'
#
loop_
_entity.id
_entity.type
_entity.pdbx_description
1 polymer ?
#
loop_
_entity_poly.entity_id
_entity_poly.type
_entity_poly.pdbx_seq_one_letter_code
_entity_poly.pdbx_strand_id
1 'polypeptide(L)'
;MVTVSDAPEYSSGSSGGGSNSTQRGSRVDGNGNIQMPTLGMVKVSGMTLSQIRDHIQDLLKQYIKKPSVVVEITEYKSYPLYILGQFKITGIFYMDRPFNVLQGLALGGGYDSSANPKSARIIRDKRVLPVDVYELLMKADQTQNIWLKPGDTIFMPDNRNQTVFVFGVGNTGMSIPLPPSGLNLLQAIAIAGLQKIGYHARRVHLIRSLSPTRGQLMVVDVEAIIRGDAFPLQLCEGDIIYIPKSGLTTWNEAINEMLPTLQAFGAILEPFVQIKYLNNN
;
A
#
# COMPACT_ATOMS: atom_id res chain seq x y z
N MET A 1 11.34 12.01 -29.84
CA MET A 1 10.77 12.59 -31.08
C MET A 1 11.92 13.12 -31.91
N VAL A 2 11.89 12.92 -33.22
CA VAL A 2 12.86 13.51 -34.13
C VAL A 2 12.10 14.46 -35.06
N THR A 3 12.54 15.70 -35.11
CA THR A 3 11.97 16.74 -35.99
C THR A 3 13.01 17.22 -36.96
N VAL A 4 12.64 17.29 -38.24
CA VAL A 4 13.48 17.87 -39.30
C VAL A 4 12.84 19.21 -39.70
N SER A 5 13.51 20.32 -39.39
CA SER A 5 12.89 21.67 -39.48
C SER A 5 12.50 22.08 -40.88
N ASP A 6 13.30 21.71 -41.89
CA ASP A 6 13.10 22.15 -43.28
C ASP A 6 12.40 21.08 -44.15
N ALA A 7 12.07 19.92 -43.55
CA ALA A 7 11.47 18.80 -44.29
C ALA A 7 10.64 17.92 -43.30
N PRO A 8 9.44 18.39 -42.90
CA PRO A 8 8.61 17.71 -41.88
C PRO A 8 8.21 16.30 -42.27
N GLU A 9 8.20 15.95 -43.54
CA GLU A 9 7.93 14.60 -44.05
C GLU A 9 8.97 13.55 -43.62
N TYR A 10 10.16 13.99 -43.22
CA TYR A 10 11.20 13.11 -42.67
C TYR A 10 11.17 13.04 -41.13
N SER A 11 10.24 13.78 -40.50
CA SER A 11 10.11 13.79 -39.04
C SER A 11 9.42 12.52 -38.52
N SER A 12 9.85 12.03 -37.36
CA SER A 12 9.23 10.88 -36.74
C SER A 12 7.84 11.24 -36.22
N GLY A 13 6.82 10.45 -36.59
CA GLY A 13 5.44 10.64 -36.12
C GLY A 13 4.53 11.46 -37.02
N SER A 14 4.99 11.88 -38.19
CA SER A 14 4.18 12.51 -39.23
C SER A 14 3.43 11.42 -40.03
N SER A 15 2.35 10.85 -39.53
CA SER A 15 1.38 10.12 -40.34
C SER A 15 0.09 10.91 -40.45
N GLY A 16 -0.13 11.35 -41.68
CA GLY A 16 -1.27 11.89 -42.38
C GLY A 16 -2.55 12.29 -41.64
N GLY A 17 -2.91 13.56 -41.78
CA GLY A 17 -4.28 14.01 -42.04
C GLY A 17 -5.34 13.72 -40.99
N GLY A 18 -5.27 14.44 -39.84
CA GLY A 18 -6.39 14.54 -38.93
C GLY A 18 -6.08 15.61 -37.87
N SER A 19 -6.98 16.56 -37.70
CA SER A 19 -6.82 17.78 -36.91
C SER A 19 -6.67 17.60 -35.37
N ASN A 20 -6.27 16.42 -34.88
CA ASN A 20 -6.00 16.15 -33.47
C ASN A 20 -4.85 15.13 -33.27
N SER A 21 -3.88 15.04 -34.16
CA SER A 21 -2.71 14.19 -33.95
C SER A 21 -1.72 14.91 -33.03
N THR A 22 -1.76 14.62 -31.74
CA THR A 22 -0.59 14.78 -30.87
C THR A 22 0.59 14.14 -31.59
N GLN A 23 1.59 14.93 -31.97
CA GLN A 23 2.82 14.46 -32.63
C GLN A 23 3.51 13.45 -31.72
N ARG A 24 3.26 12.14 -31.94
CA ARG A 24 3.91 11.08 -31.20
C ARG A 24 5.24 10.77 -31.89
N GLY A 25 6.33 10.92 -31.17
CA GLY A 25 7.66 10.51 -31.64
C GLY A 25 7.77 9.03 -31.94
N SER A 26 8.83 8.60 -32.58
CA SER A 26 9.13 7.18 -32.81
C SER A 26 9.53 6.52 -31.49
N ARG A 27 8.97 5.32 -31.26
CA ARG A 27 9.37 4.48 -30.14
C ARG A 27 10.69 3.77 -30.44
N VAL A 28 11.58 3.73 -29.48
CA VAL A 28 12.77 2.84 -29.55
C VAL A 28 12.28 1.40 -29.34
N ASP A 29 12.60 0.51 -30.28
CA ASP A 29 12.23 -0.92 -30.20
C ASP A 29 13.15 -1.71 -29.25
N GLY A 30 12.86 -3.01 -29.04
CA GLY A 30 13.65 -3.89 -28.19
C GLY A 30 15.09 -4.12 -28.66
N ASN A 31 15.40 -3.83 -29.94
CA ASN A 31 16.73 -3.93 -30.53
C ASN A 31 17.49 -2.59 -30.48
N GLY A 32 16.86 -1.56 -29.96
CA GLY A 32 17.45 -0.23 -29.85
C GLY A 32 17.39 0.61 -31.12
N ASN A 33 16.42 0.34 -32.00
CA ASN A 33 16.23 1.09 -33.22
C ASN A 33 14.99 1.98 -33.12
N ILE A 34 14.98 3.06 -33.90
CA ILE A 34 13.79 3.88 -34.18
C ILE A 34 13.43 3.74 -35.67
N GLN A 35 12.14 3.79 -35.94
CA GLN A 35 11.66 3.84 -37.32
C GLN A 35 11.49 5.29 -37.76
N MET A 36 12.14 5.66 -38.87
CA MET A 36 12.01 6.98 -39.45
C MET A 36 11.51 6.89 -40.89
N PRO A 37 10.66 7.83 -41.33
CA PRO A 37 10.29 7.93 -42.73
C PRO A 37 11.56 8.01 -43.59
N THR A 38 11.55 7.39 -44.75
CA THR A 38 12.63 7.37 -45.76
C THR A 38 13.91 6.66 -45.33
N LEU A 39 14.39 6.86 -44.08
CA LEU A 39 15.61 6.21 -43.58
C LEU A 39 15.40 4.76 -43.13
N GLY A 40 14.13 4.36 -42.87
CA GLY A 40 13.82 3.04 -42.32
C GLY A 40 14.22 2.90 -40.86
N MET A 41 14.85 1.77 -40.52
CA MET A 41 15.29 1.45 -39.15
C MET A 41 16.65 2.06 -38.86
N VAL A 42 16.73 2.96 -37.91
CA VAL A 42 17.97 3.64 -37.48
C VAL A 42 18.31 3.20 -36.06
N LYS A 43 19.51 2.66 -35.88
CA LYS A 43 20.01 2.25 -34.56
C LYS A 43 20.41 3.45 -33.72
N VAL A 44 19.86 3.50 -32.50
CA VAL A 44 20.08 4.62 -31.56
C VAL A 44 20.51 4.16 -30.17
N SER A 45 20.50 2.85 -29.90
CA SER A 45 20.90 2.31 -28.62
C SER A 45 22.35 2.61 -28.30
N GLY A 46 22.63 2.99 -27.05
CA GLY A 46 23.98 3.36 -26.60
C GLY A 46 24.45 4.74 -27.02
N MET A 47 23.62 5.52 -27.71
CA MET A 47 23.96 6.87 -28.17
C MET A 47 23.32 7.93 -27.25
N THR A 48 24.01 9.04 -27.05
CA THR A 48 23.44 10.26 -26.44
C THR A 48 22.53 10.97 -27.45
N LEU A 49 21.65 11.85 -26.97
CA LEU A 49 20.79 12.66 -27.86
C LEU A 49 21.58 13.42 -28.94
N SER A 50 22.75 13.96 -28.57
CA SER A 50 23.62 14.65 -29.52
C SER A 50 24.17 13.71 -30.59
N GLN A 51 24.60 12.51 -30.20
CA GLN A 51 25.07 11.50 -31.13
C GLN A 51 23.97 10.98 -32.05
N ILE A 52 22.73 10.81 -31.52
CA ILE A 52 21.57 10.44 -32.33
C ILE A 52 21.26 11.53 -33.35
N ARG A 53 21.28 12.81 -32.92
CA ARG A 53 21.05 13.94 -33.81
C ARG A 53 22.08 13.93 -34.95
N ASP A 54 23.37 13.87 -34.62
CA ASP A 54 24.43 13.94 -35.59
C ASP A 54 24.38 12.73 -36.54
N HIS A 55 24.10 11.53 -36.04
CA HIS A 55 23.96 10.34 -36.83
C HIS A 55 22.79 10.43 -37.83
N ILE A 56 21.61 10.89 -37.38
CA ILE A 56 20.44 11.09 -38.24
C ILE A 56 20.72 12.20 -39.26
N GLN A 57 21.37 13.28 -38.83
CA GLN A 57 21.75 14.37 -39.73
C GLN A 57 22.68 13.89 -40.86
N ASP A 58 23.65 13.03 -40.56
CA ASP A 58 24.56 12.47 -41.57
C ASP A 58 23.81 11.56 -42.55
N LEU A 59 22.89 10.73 -42.08
CA LEU A 59 22.08 9.87 -42.94
C LEU A 59 21.16 10.69 -43.87
N LEU A 60 20.64 11.79 -43.38
CA LEU A 60 19.74 12.68 -44.16
C LEU A 60 20.50 13.53 -45.19
N LYS A 61 21.82 13.70 -45.11
CA LYS A 61 22.64 14.43 -46.13
C LYS A 61 22.54 13.83 -47.52
N GLN A 62 22.18 12.54 -47.62
CA GLN A 62 21.97 11.86 -48.90
C GLN A 62 20.66 12.34 -49.60
N TYR A 63 19.72 12.85 -48.84
CA TYR A 63 18.40 13.25 -49.34
C TYR A 63 18.19 14.78 -49.28
N ILE A 64 18.84 15.47 -48.33
CA ILE A 64 18.68 16.90 -48.09
C ILE A 64 20.06 17.56 -48.02
N LYS A 65 20.25 18.67 -48.73
CA LYS A 65 21.56 19.37 -48.80
C LYS A 65 22.04 19.93 -47.45
N LYS A 66 21.14 20.39 -46.58
CA LYS A 66 21.45 20.92 -45.26
C LYS A 66 20.37 20.55 -44.26
N PRO A 67 20.35 19.28 -43.81
CA PRO A 67 19.32 18.84 -42.88
C PRO A 67 19.51 19.46 -41.47
N SER A 68 18.47 20.06 -40.90
CA SER A 68 18.45 20.53 -39.52
C SER A 68 17.61 19.57 -38.71
N VAL A 69 18.23 18.83 -37.79
CA VAL A 69 17.62 17.76 -36.99
C VAL A 69 17.60 18.15 -35.52
N VAL A 70 16.41 18.04 -34.92
CA VAL A 70 16.20 18.17 -33.47
C VAL A 70 15.73 16.84 -32.91
N VAL A 71 16.37 16.35 -31.86
CA VAL A 71 16.02 15.09 -31.19
C VAL A 71 15.66 15.37 -29.75
N GLU A 72 14.45 14.97 -29.35
CA GLU A 72 13.92 15.13 -28.00
C GLU A 72 13.34 13.82 -27.48
N ILE A 73 13.47 13.58 -26.18
CA ILE A 73 12.77 12.49 -25.50
C ILE A 73 11.40 13.04 -25.07
N THR A 74 10.33 12.47 -25.61
CA THR A 74 8.96 12.83 -25.27
C THR A 74 8.43 12.04 -24.09
N GLU A 75 8.85 10.79 -23.95
CA GLU A 75 8.41 9.90 -22.88
C GLU A 75 9.53 8.96 -22.44
N TYR A 76 9.70 8.82 -21.14
CA TYR A 76 10.55 7.81 -20.55
C TYR A 76 9.72 6.58 -20.20
N LYS A 77 10.05 5.40 -20.80
CA LYS A 77 9.34 4.14 -20.52
C LYS A 77 10.28 3.00 -20.06
N SER A 78 11.54 3.33 -19.83
CA SER A 78 12.57 2.34 -19.48
C SER A 78 12.62 2.01 -17.99
N TYR A 79 12.08 2.88 -17.12
CA TYR A 79 12.19 2.77 -15.68
C TYR A 79 10.82 2.70 -15.02
N PRO A 80 10.09 1.56 -15.14
CA PRO A 80 8.77 1.42 -14.56
C PRO A 80 8.84 1.37 -13.03
N LEU A 81 7.87 2.02 -12.37
CA LEU A 81 7.57 1.93 -10.96
C LEU A 81 6.09 1.56 -10.83
N TYR A 82 5.80 0.54 -10.06
CA TYR A 82 4.43 0.07 -9.85
C TYR A 82 3.89 0.63 -8.53
N ILE A 83 2.75 1.32 -8.58
CA ILE A 83 2.07 1.86 -7.41
C ILE A 83 0.71 1.19 -7.31
N LEU A 84 0.50 0.39 -6.25
CA LEU A 84 -0.66 -0.47 -6.08
C LEU A 84 -1.28 -0.32 -4.69
N GLY A 85 -2.58 -0.58 -4.59
CA GLY A 85 -3.33 -0.55 -3.33
C GLY A 85 -4.01 0.79 -3.07
N GLN A 86 -4.04 1.26 -1.84
CA GLN A 86 -4.81 2.42 -1.39
C GLN A 86 -4.07 3.75 -1.61
N PHE A 87 -3.69 4.00 -2.85
CA PHE A 87 -3.25 5.31 -3.32
C PHE A 87 -4.36 6.01 -4.08
N LYS A 88 -4.31 7.33 -4.14
CA LYS A 88 -5.27 8.11 -4.96
C LYS A 88 -5.14 7.82 -6.44
N ILE A 89 -3.91 7.58 -6.90
CA ILE A 89 -3.61 7.23 -8.29
C ILE A 89 -2.73 5.97 -8.27
N THR A 90 -3.25 4.90 -8.83
CA THR A 90 -2.56 3.61 -8.95
C THR A 90 -2.19 3.32 -10.39
N GLY A 91 -1.17 2.52 -10.61
CA GLY A 91 -0.78 2.09 -11.94
C GLY A 91 0.73 1.97 -12.13
N ILE A 92 1.11 2.04 -13.40
CA ILE A 92 2.52 2.02 -13.80
C ILE A 92 2.96 3.45 -14.05
N PHE A 93 3.95 3.89 -13.30
CA PHE A 93 4.62 5.16 -13.49
C PHE A 93 6.01 4.94 -14.07
N TYR A 94 6.50 5.89 -14.83
CA TYR A 94 7.83 5.80 -15.41
C TYR A 94 8.70 6.91 -14.80
N MET A 95 9.83 6.50 -14.23
CA MET A 95 10.77 7.42 -13.62
C MET A 95 11.67 8.03 -14.71
N ASP A 96 11.78 9.34 -14.75
CA ASP A 96 12.68 10.09 -15.63
C ASP A 96 14.07 10.26 -15.01
N ARG A 97 14.17 10.07 -13.71
CA ARG A 97 15.39 10.16 -12.89
C ARG A 97 15.28 9.21 -11.70
N PRO A 98 16.34 9.00 -10.92
CA PRO A 98 16.23 8.25 -9.67
C PRO A 98 15.24 8.90 -8.71
N PHE A 99 14.27 8.13 -8.21
CA PHE A 99 13.32 8.56 -7.19
C PHE A 99 13.60 7.85 -5.87
N ASN A 100 13.35 8.53 -4.78
CA ASN A 100 13.30 7.92 -3.45
C ASN A 100 11.85 7.51 -3.09
N VAL A 101 11.68 6.86 -1.94
CA VAL A 101 10.37 6.37 -1.49
C VAL A 101 9.35 7.50 -1.39
N LEU A 102 9.71 8.66 -0.80
CA LEU A 102 8.78 9.79 -0.67
C LEU A 102 8.32 10.31 -2.04
N GLN A 103 9.23 10.38 -3.01
CA GLN A 103 8.88 10.79 -4.37
C GLN A 103 7.98 9.76 -5.04
N GLY A 104 8.22 8.45 -4.82
CA GLY A 104 7.36 7.39 -5.29
C GLY A 104 5.94 7.47 -4.69
N LEU A 105 5.83 7.71 -3.38
CA LEU A 105 4.53 7.91 -2.72
C LEU A 105 3.80 9.14 -3.26
N ALA A 106 4.53 10.23 -3.55
CA ALA A 106 3.96 11.45 -4.11
C ALA A 106 3.42 11.26 -5.54
N LEU A 107 4.06 10.40 -6.37
CA LEU A 107 3.54 10.04 -7.69
C LEU A 107 2.14 9.40 -7.62
N GLY A 108 1.87 8.60 -6.59
CA GLY A 108 0.55 8.02 -6.32
C GLY A 108 -0.48 9.05 -5.82
N GLY A 109 -0.13 10.34 -5.76
CA GLY A 109 -1.02 11.41 -5.25
C GLY A 109 -1.26 11.32 -3.74
N GLY A 110 -0.39 10.61 -3.00
CA GLY A 110 -0.58 10.25 -1.61
C GLY A 110 -1.50 9.04 -1.45
N TYR A 111 -1.82 8.68 -0.22
CA TYR A 111 -2.65 7.52 0.10
C TYR A 111 -4.04 7.93 0.61
N ASP A 112 -5.00 7.01 0.49
CA ASP A 112 -6.36 7.22 0.96
C ASP A 112 -6.48 7.07 2.48
N SER A 113 -7.57 7.58 3.06
CA SER A 113 -7.90 7.43 4.48
C SER A 113 -8.07 5.97 4.93
N SER A 114 -8.41 5.08 3.99
CA SER A 114 -8.50 3.64 4.21
C SER A 114 -7.17 2.90 4.10
N ALA A 115 -6.06 3.60 3.85
CA ALA A 115 -4.75 3.00 3.72
C ALA A 115 -4.15 2.60 5.06
N ASN A 116 -3.32 1.55 5.05
CA ASN A 116 -2.53 1.13 6.20
C ASN A 116 -1.03 1.32 5.95
N PRO A 117 -0.45 2.48 6.30
CA PRO A 117 0.97 2.76 6.11
C PRO A 117 1.90 1.82 6.90
N LYS A 118 1.45 1.26 8.03
CA LYS A 118 2.25 0.30 8.83
C LYS A 118 2.48 -1.03 8.12
N SER A 119 1.55 -1.41 7.26
CA SER A 119 1.66 -2.63 6.46
C SER A 119 2.07 -2.37 5.03
N ALA A 120 2.43 -1.13 4.70
CA ALA A 120 2.96 -0.78 3.38
C ALA A 120 4.25 -1.54 3.08
N ARG A 121 4.43 -1.92 1.84
CA ARG A 121 5.57 -2.75 1.41
C ARG A 121 6.19 -2.20 0.14
N ILE A 122 7.51 -2.21 0.11
CA ILE A 122 8.28 -1.98 -1.11
C ILE A 122 8.83 -3.32 -1.55
N ILE A 123 8.47 -3.74 -2.76
CA ILE A 123 8.84 -5.06 -3.30
C ILE A 123 9.82 -4.85 -4.44
N ARG A 124 10.98 -5.48 -4.34
CA ARG A 124 12.05 -5.51 -5.35
C ARG A 124 12.46 -6.96 -5.59
N ASP A 125 12.50 -7.38 -6.85
CA ASP A 125 12.94 -8.73 -7.23
C ASP A 125 12.23 -9.84 -6.42
N LYS A 126 10.91 -9.71 -6.26
CA LYS A 126 10.04 -10.62 -5.49
C LYS A 126 10.33 -10.66 -3.99
N ARG A 127 11.11 -9.74 -3.44
CA ARG A 127 11.43 -9.63 -2.01
C ARG A 127 10.89 -8.33 -1.44
N VAL A 128 10.35 -8.40 -0.23
CA VAL A 128 9.96 -7.20 0.51
C VAL A 128 11.22 -6.56 1.08
N LEU A 129 11.41 -5.27 0.81
CA LEU A 129 12.51 -4.51 1.38
C LEU A 129 12.22 -4.14 2.84
N PRO A 130 13.22 -4.08 3.71
CA PRO A 130 13.07 -3.71 5.11
C PRO A 130 12.91 -2.18 5.26
N VAL A 131 11.82 -1.64 4.74
CA VAL A 131 11.49 -0.21 4.79
C VAL A 131 10.17 -0.03 5.52
N ASP A 132 10.19 0.78 6.56
CA ASP A 132 9.00 1.17 7.30
C ASP A 132 8.46 2.50 6.78
N VAL A 133 7.41 2.41 5.96
CA VAL A 133 6.77 3.59 5.36
C VAL A 133 6.07 4.44 6.43
N TYR A 134 5.57 3.82 7.51
CA TYR A 134 4.94 4.54 8.60
C TYR A 134 5.95 5.39 9.39
N GLU A 135 7.12 4.84 9.74
CA GLU A 135 8.19 5.59 10.40
C GLU A 135 8.67 6.76 9.53
N LEU A 136 8.81 6.51 8.22
CA LEU A 136 9.18 7.55 7.25
C LEU A 136 8.18 8.71 7.24
N LEU A 137 6.87 8.41 7.17
CA LEU A 137 5.82 9.42 6.99
C LEU A 137 5.44 10.11 8.31
N MET A 138 5.35 9.36 9.41
CA MET A 138 4.81 9.86 10.67
C MET A 138 5.89 10.37 11.62
N LYS A 139 7.10 9.78 11.56
CA LYS A 139 8.22 10.18 12.41
C LYS A 139 9.36 10.87 11.64
N ALA A 140 9.18 11.06 10.33
CA ALA A 140 10.17 11.66 9.44
C ALA A 140 11.54 10.94 9.44
N ASP A 141 11.55 9.63 9.68
CA ASP A 141 12.77 8.83 9.67
C ASP A 141 13.33 8.69 8.25
N GLN A 142 14.30 9.53 7.91
CA GLN A 142 14.93 9.58 6.59
C GLN A 142 15.78 8.34 6.28
N THR A 143 16.10 7.49 7.26
CA THR A 143 16.82 6.23 7.02
C THR A 143 15.97 5.25 6.19
N GLN A 144 14.64 5.38 6.27
CA GLN A 144 13.67 4.62 5.50
C GLN A 144 13.49 5.13 4.06
N ASN A 145 14.02 6.33 3.75
CA ASN A 145 13.83 6.98 2.46
C ASN A 145 14.85 6.52 1.41
N ILE A 146 14.83 5.24 1.09
CA ILE A 146 15.75 4.61 0.15
C ILE A 146 15.47 5.00 -1.31
N TRP A 147 16.47 4.79 -2.18
CA TRP A 147 16.33 4.95 -3.62
C TRP A 147 15.58 3.78 -4.24
N LEU A 148 14.56 4.12 -5.03
CA LEU A 148 13.79 3.17 -5.83
C LEU A 148 14.57 2.77 -7.08
N LYS A 149 14.33 1.55 -7.53
CA LYS A 149 14.89 1.00 -8.77
C LYS A 149 13.78 0.69 -9.78
N PRO A 150 14.12 0.64 -11.07
CA PRO A 150 13.19 0.17 -12.09
C PRO A 150 12.63 -1.21 -11.74
N GLY A 151 11.32 -1.38 -11.84
CA GLY A 151 10.64 -2.62 -11.49
C GLY A 151 10.20 -2.73 -10.04
N ASP A 152 10.54 -1.76 -9.17
CA ASP A 152 10.02 -1.74 -7.81
C ASP A 152 8.50 -1.60 -7.79
N THR A 153 7.89 -2.21 -6.79
CA THR A 153 6.46 -2.07 -6.49
C THR A 153 6.27 -1.45 -5.13
N ILE A 154 5.54 -0.36 -5.04
CA ILE A 154 5.06 0.20 -3.79
C ILE A 154 3.62 -0.29 -3.60
N PHE A 155 3.39 -1.07 -2.56
CA PHE A 155 2.07 -1.61 -2.23
C PHE A 155 1.59 -1.04 -0.91
N MET A 156 0.42 -0.40 -0.93
CA MET A 156 -0.27 0.15 0.24
C MET A 156 -1.55 -0.64 0.49
N PRO A 157 -1.60 -1.53 1.48
CA PRO A 157 -2.82 -2.26 1.81
C PRO A 157 -3.87 -1.35 2.44
N ASP A 158 -5.12 -1.83 2.49
CA ASP A 158 -6.18 -1.15 3.22
C ASP A 158 -6.17 -1.52 4.72
N ASN A 159 -6.93 -0.77 5.50
CA ASN A 159 -7.16 -1.00 6.93
C ASN A 159 -8.61 -1.40 7.24
N ARG A 160 -9.47 -1.57 6.23
CA ARG A 160 -10.91 -1.76 6.41
C ARG A 160 -11.26 -3.02 7.19
N ASN A 161 -10.43 -4.04 7.08
CA ASN A 161 -10.63 -5.31 7.79
C ASN A 161 -9.91 -5.34 9.15
N GLN A 162 -9.14 -4.30 9.48
CA GLN A 162 -8.45 -4.24 10.77
C GLN A 162 -9.42 -3.74 11.84
N THR A 163 -10.00 -4.67 12.58
CA THR A 163 -10.97 -4.39 13.63
C THR A 163 -10.60 -5.13 14.91
N VAL A 164 -11.04 -4.58 16.02
CA VAL A 164 -11.12 -5.27 17.31
C VAL A 164 -12.57 -5.41 17.69
N PHE A 165 -12.90 -6.44 18.45
CA PHE A 165 -14.26 -6.75 18.83
C PHE A 165 -14.44 -6.57 20.33
N VAL A 166 -15.51 -5.91 20.74
CA VAL A 166 -15.84 -5.68 22.15
C VAL A 166 -17.18 -6.33 22.46
N PHE A 167 -17.20 -7.16 23.48
CA PHE A 167 -18.37 -7.91 23.92
C PHE A 167 -18.62 -7.74 25.42
N GLY A 168 -19.84 -8.05 25.87
CA GLY A 168 -20.19 -8.17 27.30
C GLY A 168 -20.95 -6.97 27.86
N VAL A 169 -20.99 -5.83 27.17
CA VAL A 169 -21.74 -4.66 27.63
C VAL A 169 -22.97 -4.45 26.76
N GLY A 170 -24.16 -4.46 27.39
CA GLY A 170 -25.42 -4.14 26.71
C GLY A 170 -25.92 -5.19 25.71
N ASN A 171 -25.45 -6.43 25.76
CA ASN A 171 -25.85 -7.56 24.91
C ASN A 171 -25.53 -7.46 23.42
N THR A 172 -24.85 -6.43 22.95
CA THR A 172 -24.47 -6.30 21.53
C THR A 172 -22.95 -6.25 21.42
N GLY A 173 -22.39 -7.19 20.68
CA GLY A 173 -21.00 -7.10 20.25
C GLY A 173 -20.81 -5.88 19.34
N MET A 174 -19.68 -5.20 19.48
CA MET A 174 -19.30 -4.06 18.66
C MET A 174 -17.96 -4.35 17.99
N SER A 175 -17.87 -4.05 16.70
CA SER A 175 -16.56 -4.00 16.01
C SER A 175 -16.05 -2.56 16.00
N ILE A 176 -14.80 -2.37 16.39
CA ILE A 176 -14.14 -1.06 16.42
C ILE A 176 -12.99 -1.10 15.41
N PRO A 177 -12.97 -0.19 14.42
CA PRO A 177 -11.84 -0.09 13.50
C PRO A 177 -10.53 0.20 14.23
N LEU A 178 -9.46 -0.49 13.86
CA LEU A 178 -8.12 -0.27 14.41
C LEU A 178 -7.41 0.80 13.56
N PRO A 179 -7.22 2.03 14.09
CA PRO A 179 -6.58 3.08 13.32
C PRO A 179 -5.07 2.79 13.14
N PRO A 180 -4.43 3.31 12.09
CA PRO A 180 -2.98 3.16 11.87
C PRO A 180 -2.12 3.70 13.04
N SER A 181 -2.64 4.70 13.78
CA SER A 181 -2.00 5.23 14.98
C SER A 181 -1.96 4.22 16.14
N GLY A 182 -2.73 3.13 16.04
CA GLY A 182 -2.94 2.17 17.11
C GLY A 182 -4.14 2.52 17.99
N LEU A 183 -4.62 1.53 18.72
CA LEU A 183 -5.71 1.63 19.68
C LEU A 183 -5.30 0.86 20.93
N ASN A 184 -5.46 1.46 22.09
CA ASN A 184 -5.25 0.75 23.35
C ASN A 184 -6.55 0.26 23.96
N LEU A 185 -6.45 -0.63 24.95
CA LEU A 185 -7.59 -1.25 25.60
C LEU A 185 -8.54 -0.21 26.21
N LEU A 186 -8.03 0.83 26.88
CA LEU A 186 -8.87 1.86 27.49
C LEU A 186 -9.63 2.68 26.46
N GLN A 187 -8.97 3.02 25.34
CA GLN A 187 -9.63 3.72 24.24
C GLN A 187 -10.76 2.87 23.62
N ALA A 188 -10.51 1.58 23.39
CA ALA A 188 -11.54 0.67 22.87
C ALA A 188 -12.73 0.57 23.83
N ILE A 189 -12.48 0.45 25.13
CA ILE A 189 -13.48 0.45 26.17
C ILE A 189 -14.29 1.75 26.17
N ALA A 190 -13.63 2.89 26.06
CA ALA A 190 -14.29 4.20 26.01
C ALA A 190 -15.17 4.36 24.75
N ILE A 191 -14.69 3.94 23.57
CA ILE A 191 -15.45 3.96 22.31
C ILE A 191 -16.71 3.07 22.42
N ALA A 192 -16.58 1.91 23.07
CA ALA A 192 -17.70 1.01 23.31
C ALA A 192 -18.79 1.60 24.25
N GLY A 193 -18.58 2.80 24.79
CA GLY A 193 -19.60 3.50 25.59
C GLY A 193 -19.75 3.01 27.02
N LEU A 194 -18.72 2.41 27.58
CA LEU A 194 -18.72 1.74 28.87
C LEU A 194 -18.70 2.68 30.11
N GLN A 195 -19.09 3.92 29.96
CA GLN A 195 -19.22 4.86 31.09
C GLN A 195 -20.20 4.40 32.16
N LYS A 196 -21.03 3.41 31.89
CA LYS A 196 -22.05 2.83 32.82
C LYS A 196 -21.58 1.55 33.49
N ILE A 197 -20.34 1.12 33.32
CA ILE A 197 -19.83 -0.06 34.01
C ILE A 197 -19.52 0.33 35.45
N GLY A 198 -20.49 0.08 36.35
CA GLY A 198 -20.20 0.10 37.76
C GLY A 198 -19.08 -0.88 38.09
N TYR A 199 -18.20 -0.51 38.95
CA TYR A 199 -17.15 -1.16 39.76
C TYR A 199 -16.61 -2.57 39.42
N HIS A 200 -17.03 -3.24 38.33
CA HIS A 200 -16.64 -4.62 38.02
C HIS A 200 -15.74 -4.76 36.79
N ALA A 201 -15.29 -3.65 36.19
CA ALA A 201 -14.35 -3.64 35.07
C ALA A 201 -12.91 -4.04 35.47
N ARG A 202 -12.71 -4.64 36.63
CA ARG A 202 -11.38 -5.06 37.11
C ARG A 202 -10.78 -6.16 36.27
N ARG A 203 -11.58 -7.02 35.64
CA ARG A 203 -11.09 -8.19 34.91
C ARG A 203 -11.67 -8.22 33.49
N VAL A 204 -11.03 -7.50 32.60
CA VAL A 204 -11.34 -7.55 31.18
C VAL A 204 -10.55 -8.72 30.58
N HIS A 205 -11.23 -9.57 29.84
CA HIS A 205 -10.63 -10.68 29.14
C HIS A 205 -10.26 -10.24 27.72
N LEU A 206 -9.01 -10.33 27.36
CA LEU A 206 -8.55 -10.11 25.99
C LEU A 206 -8.14 -11.44 25.37
N ILE A 207 -8.77 -11.78 24.27
CA ILE A 207 -8.45 -12.97 23.48
C ILE A 207 -7.72 -12.49 22.23
N ARG A 208 -6.49 -12.95 22.05
CA ARG A 208 -5.65 -12.65 20.89
C ARG A 208 -5.35 -13.90 20.11
N SER A 209 -5.64 -13.90 18.82
CA SER A 209 -5.24 -14.98 17.93
C SER A 209 -3.75 -14.85 17.60
N LEU A 210 -2.99 -15.92 17.84
CA LEU A 210 -1.55 -15.98 17.49
C LEU A 210 -1.35 -16.75 16.17
N SER A 211 -2.26 -17.65 15.84
CA SER A 211 -2.29 -18.41 14.60
C SER A 211 -3.71 -18.94 14.36
N PRO A 212 -4.03 -19.52 13.20
CA PRO A 212 -5.35 -20.10 12.94
C PRO A 212 -5.80 -21.15 13.97
N THR A 213 -4.85 -21.78 14.68
CA THR A 213 -5.12 -22.86 15.64
C THR A 213 -4.70 -22.52 17.07
N ARG A 214 -4.19 -21.31 17.33
CA ARG A 214 -3.65 -20.94 18.66
C ARG A 214 -4.05 -19.54 19.05
N GLY A 215 -4.72 -19.41 20.18
CA GLY A 215 -5.08 -18.14 20.81
C GLY A 215 -4.42 -18.00 22.18
N GLN A 216 -4.33 -16.74 22.65
CA GLN A 216 -3.89 -16.38 23.98
C GLN A 216 -5.01 -15.62 24.69
N LEU A 217 -5.36 -16.08 25.90
CA LEU A 217 -6.23 -15.34 26.82
C LEU A 217 -5.40 -14.54 27.80
N MET A 218 -5.66 -13.26 27.88
CA MET A 218 -5.09 -12.35 28.86
C MET A 218 -6.20 -11.74 29.71
N VAL A 219 -6.02 -11.75 31.02
CA VAL A 219 -6.91 -11.08 31.97
C VAL A 219 -6.24 -9.77 32.39
N VAL A 220 -6.87 -8.64 32.04
CA VAL A 220 -6.31 -7.30 32.25
C VAL A 220 -7.08 -6.60 33.36
N ASP A 221 -6.35 -6.09 34.34
CA ASP A 221 -6.90 -5.23 35.39
C ASP A 221 -6.93 -3.77 34.87
N VAL A 222 -8.11 -3.36 34.42
CA VAL A 222 -8.34 -2.01 33.88
C VAL A 222 -8.22 -0.96 34.98
N GLU A 223 -8.57 -1.30 36.23
CA GLU A 223 -8.46 -0.36 37.35
C GLU A 223 -7.01 -0.03 37.66
N ALA A 224 -6.10 -1.02 37.59
CA ALA A 224 -4.67 -0.80 37.75
C ALA A 224 -4.12 0.13 36.65
N ILE A 225 -4.60 -0.01 35.39
CA ILE A 225 -4.20 0.91 34.31
C ILE A 225 -4.71 2.33 34.57
N ILE A 226 -5.96 2.49 35.02
CA ILE A 226 -6.56 3.81 35.29
C ILE A 226 -5.83 4.50 36.46
N ARG A 227 -5.37 3.76 37.47
CA ARG A 227 -4.58 4.31 38.58
C ARG A 227 -3.13 4.63 38.21
N GLY A 228 -2.67 4.17 37.04
CA GLY A 228 -1.28 4.34 36.59
C GLY A 228 -0.31 3.26 37.09
N ASP A 229 -0.84 2.18 37.73
CA ASP A 229 -0.04 1.06 38.25
C ASP A 229 0.38 0.09 37.11
N ALA A 230 -0.25 0.19 35.94
CA ALA A 230 0.06 -0.62 34.77
C ALA A 230 -0.01 0.20 33.47
N PHE A 231 0.74 -0.21 32.44
CA PHE A 231 0.68 0.43 31.13
C PHE A 231 -0.56 0.00 30.33
N PRO A 232 -1.15 0.93 29.54
CA PRO A 232 -2.24 0.59 28.64
C PRO A 232 -1.81 -0.46 27.61
N LEU A 233 -2.54 -1.59 27.53
CA LEU A 233 -2.28 -2.63 26.58
C LEU A 233 -2.66 -2.19 25.16
N GLN A 234 -1.73 -2.28 24.22
CA GLN A 234 -1.99 -2.02 22.80
C GLN A 234 -2.73 -3.20 22.17
N LEU A 235 -3.77 -2.88 21.44
CA LEU A 235 -4.60 -3.87 20.74
C LEU A 235 -3.99 -4.21 19.37
N CYS A 236 -4.21 -5.45 18.96
CA CYS A 236 -3.87 -5.96 17.64
C CYS A 236 -5.14 -6.24 16.84
N GLU A 237 -4.98 -6.38 15.53
CA GLU A 237 -6.05 -6.81 14.63
C GLU A 237 -6.62 -8.15 15.08
N GLY A 238 -7.96 -8.25 15.11
CA GLY A 238 -8.66 -9.45 15.50
C GLY A 238 -8.75 -9.69 17.02
N ASP A 239 -8.21 -8.79 17.86
CA ASP A 239 -8.38 -8.92 19.30
C ASP A 239 -9.86 -8.87 19.70
N ILE A 240 -10.23 -9.77 20.59
CA ILE A 240 -11.58 -9.83 21.17
C ILE A 240 -11.50 -9.41 22.64
N ILE A 241 -12.20 -8.36 22.96
CA ILE A 241 -12.31 -7.82 24.32
C ILE A 241 -13.65 -8.28 24.89
N TYR A 242 -13.60 -9.06 25.93
CA TYR A 242 -14.78 -9.46 26.67
C TYR A 242 -14.81 -8.83 28.05
N ILE A 243 -15.90 -8.11 28.34
CA ILE A 243 -16.12 -7.45 29.62
C ILE A 243 -17.25 -8.17 30.33
N PRO A 244 -16.94 -8.95 31.38
CA PRO A 244 -17.92 -9.74 32.05
C PRO A 244 -18.92 -8.86 32.79
N LYS A 245 -20.21 -9.27 32.79
CA LYS A 245 -21.23 -8.71 33.66
C LYS A 245 -20.91 -9.10 35.10
N SER A 246 -21.34 -8.24 36.04
CA SER A 246 -21.24 -8.55 37.47
C SER A 246 -21.91 -9.89 37.79
N GLY A 247 -21.14 -10.86 38.32
CA GLY A 247 -21.64 -12.16 38.73
C GLY A 247 -21.25 -13.35 37.86
N LEU A 248 -20.69 -13.14 36.66
CA LEU A 248 -20.15 -14.24 35.88
C LEU A 248 -18.82 -14.72 36.45
N THR A 249 -18.77 -15.95 36.86
CA THR A 249 -17.63 -16.52 37.59
C THR A 249 -16.83 -17.51 36.76
N THR A 250 -17.37 -18.03 35.66
CA THR A 250 -16.72 -19.09 34.88
C THR A 250 -16.47 -18.68 33.43
N TRP A 251 -15.32 -19.13 32.92
CA TRP A 251 -14.94 -18.93 31.51
C TRP A 251 -15.94 -19.57 30.52
N ASN A 252 -16.53 -20.71 30.90
CA ASN A 252 -17.53 -21.40 30.08
C ASN A 252 -18.80 -20.57 29.88
N GLU A 253 -19.23 -19.81 30.87
CA GLU A 253 -20.38 -18.90 30.77
C GLU A 253 -20.06 -17.74 29.83
N ALA A 254 -18.84 -17.19 29.92
CA ALA A 254 -18.37 -16.12 29.02
C ALA A 254 -18.37 -16.59 27.57
N ILE A 255 -17.84 -17.77 27.27
CA ILE A 255 -17.87 -18.36 25.92
C ILE A 255 -19.31 -18.55 25.43
N ASN A 256 -20.21 -19.07 26.26
CA ASN A 256 -21.59 -19.30 25.86
C ASN A 256 -22.36 -18.01 25.59
N GLU A 257 -22.05 -16.91 26.27
CA GLU A 257 -22.62 -15.59 25.97
C GLU A 257 -22.07 -14.99 24.66
N MET A 258 -20.79 -15.22 24.37
CA MET A 258 -20.15 -14.67 23.16
C MET A 258 -20.49 -15.47 21.89
N LEU A 259 -20.68 -16.77 21.98
CA LEU A 259 -20.84 -17.67 20.82
C LEU A 259 -21.92 -17.24 19.82
N PRO A 260 -23.14 -16.83 20.22
CA PRO A 260 -24.16 -16.41 19.27
C PRO A 260 -23.75 -15.16 18.48
N THR A 261 -23.07 -14.23 19.13
CA THR A 261 -22.65 -12.97 18.51
C THR A 261 -21.44 -13.18 17.63
N LEU A 262 -20.51 -14.03 18.03
CA LEU A 262 -19.34 -14.41 17.22
C LEU A 262 -19.74 -15.15 15.94
N GLN A 263 -20.76 -15.97 15.98
CA GLN A 263 -21.34 -16.63 14.81
C GLN A 263 -21.98 -15.63 13.83
N ALA A 264 -22.58 -14.54 14.35
CA ALA A 264 -23.16 -13.48 13.52
C ALA A 264 -22.10 -12.65 12.77
N PHE A 265 -20.87 -12.53 13.29
CA PHE A 265 -19.76 -11.83 12.62
C PHE A 265 -18.97 -12.71 11.64
N GLY A 266 -19.34 -13.98 11.47
CA GLY A 266 -18.90 -14.94 10.44
C GLY A 266 -17.39 -15.12 10.27
N ALA A 267 -16.96 -16.33 10.02
CA ALA A 267 -15.68 -16.80 9.46
C ALA A 267 -14.35 -16.46 10.17
N ILE A 268 -14.22 -15.44 10.99
CA ILE A 268 -12.92 -15.08 11.62
C ILE A 268 -12.58 -16.03 12.79
N LEU A 269 -13.55 -16.82 13.27
CA LEU A 269 -13.44 -17.60 14.50
C LEU A 269 -13.67 -19.10 14.33
N GLU A 270 -13.60 -19.63 13.10
CA GLU A 270 -13.63 -21.09 12.89
C GLU A 270 -12.68 -21.89 13.80
N PRO A 271 -11.47 -21.40 14.13
CA PRO A 271 -10.57 -22.14 15.03
C PRO A 271 -11.10 -22.27 16.47
N PHE A 272 -11.87 -21.29 16.96
CA PHE A 272 -12.37 -21.32 18.36
C PHE A 272 -13.59 -22.23 18.55
N VAL A 273 -14.36 -22.43 17.50
CA VAL A 273 -15.50 -23.36 17.52
C VAL A 273 -15.01 -24.82 17.58
N GLN A 274 -13.91 -25.13 16.91
CA GLN A 274 -13.33 -26.49 16.95
C GLN A 274 -12.75 -26.88 18.30
N ILE A 275 -12.23 -25.94 19.09
CA ILE A 275 -11.71 -26.23 20.44
C ILE A 275 -12.81 -26.74 21.38
N LYS A 276 -14.06 -26.30 21.22
CA LYS A 276 -15.19 -26.77 22.03
C LYS A 276 -15.55 -28.25 21.74
N TYR A 277 -15.39 -28.69 20.49
CA TYR A 277 -15.66 -30.06 20.11
C TYR A 277 -14.57 -31.04 20.57
N LEU A 278 -13.33 -30.56 20.70
CA LEU A 278 -12.21 -31.42 21.17
C LEU A 278 -12.17 -31.59 22.68
N ASN A 279 -12.81 -30.69 23.45
CA ASN A 279 -12.83 -30.79 24.92
C ASN A 279 -14.02 -31.58 25.48
N ASN A 280 -14.93 -32.05 24.62
CA ASN A 280 -16.14 -32.83 25.01
C ASN A 280 -16.08 -34.31 24.60
N ASN A 281 -14.91 -34.85 24.25
CA ASN A 281 -14.66 -36.27 24.05
C ASN A 281 -13.67 -36.80 25.07
#